data_4ecd78df4031f6e5dd75cf604f3b5ecf
#
_entry.id   4ecd78df4031f6e5dd75cf604f3b5ecf
#
_cell.length_a   1.000
_cell.length_b   1.000
_cell.length_c   1.000
_cell.angle_alpha   90.00
_cell.angle_beta   90.00
_cell.angle_gamma   90.00
#
_symmetry.space_group_name_H-M   'P 1'
#
loop_
_entity.id
_entity.type
_entity.pdbx_description
1 polymer ?
#
loop_
_entity_poly.entity_id
_entity_poly.type
_entity_poly.pdbx_seq_one_letter_code
_entity_poly.pdbx_strand_id
1 'polypeptide(L)'
;MAKGFGSENTGRMKMLKVSEGKEGIEKFIIQTVKEAGASPCPPVFVGVGIGGTFEMAPLLSKIALLKIGEKSPYRKWEKELKEKINKLNIGAGGFGGKTTVLDIRIETHPTHIAGLPVAVNISCWAHRTGSIEL
;
A
#
# COMPACT_ATOMS: atom_id res chain seq x y z
N MET A 1 8.63 8.04 11.02
CA MET A 1 8.93 7.73 9.60
C MET A 1 9.19 9.02 8.84
N ALA A 2 10.30 9.09 8.13
CA ALA A 2 10.54 10.17 7.17
C ALA A 2 9.98 9.76 5.80
N LYS A 3 9.16 10.61 5.19
CA LYS A 3 8.44 10.30 3.96
C LYS A 3 8.47 11.46 2.98
N GLY A 4 8.84 11.20 1.75
CA GLY A 4 8.86 12.19 0.68
C GLY A 4 7.45 12.61 0.26
N PHE A 5 7.25 13.88 -0.09
CA PHE A 5 5.93 14.40 -0.42
C PHE A 5 5.41 13.91 -1.79
N GLY A 6 6.31 13.61 -2.72
CA GLY A 6 5.91 12.97 -3.99
C GLY A 6 5.23 11.61 -3.78
N SER A 7 5.73 10.82 -2.85
CA SER A 7 5.09 9.56 -2.47
C SER A 7 3.83 9.78 -1.62
N GLU A 8 3.79 10.80 -0.76
CA GLU A 8 2.61 11.17 0.01
C GLU A 8 1.44 11.56 -0.91
N ASN A 9 1.72 12.32 -1.94
CA ASN A 9 0.71 12.80 -2.89
C ASN A 9 0.09 11.69 -3.75
N THR A 10 0.71 10.52 -3.82
CA THR A 10 0.22 9.37 -4.60
C THR A 10 -0.67 8.41 -3.82
N GLY A 11 -0.82 8.62 -2.51
CA GLY A 11 -1.77 7.84 -1.69
C GLY A 11 -3.21 8.01 -2.17
N ARG A 12 -4.00 6.95 -2.05
CA ARG A 12 -5.43 6.95 -2.42
C ARG A 12 -6.24 6.20 -1.39
N MET A 13 -7.48 6.62 -1.23
CA MET A 13 -8.48 5.99 -0.37
C MET A 13 -9.77 5.83 -1.15
N LYS A 14 -10.46 4.71 -0.96
CA LYS A 14 -11.75 4.45 -1.58
C LYS A 14 -12.67 3.67 -0.65
N MET A 15 -13.94 4.04 -0.64
CA MET A 15 -15.02 3.23 -0.07
C MET A 15 -15.49 2.24 -1.14
N LEU A 16 -15.05 0.98 -1.02
CA LEU A 16 -15.49 -0.08 -1.92
C LEU A 16 -16.87 -0.61 -1.50
N LYS A 17 -17.57 -1.20 -2.44
CA LYS A 17 -18.73 -2.04 -2.11
C LYS A 17 -18.25 -3.35 -1.51
N VAL A 18 -18.93 -3.85 -0.49
CA VAL A 18 -18.58 -5.13 0.16
C VAL A 18 -18.57 -6.28 -0.84
N SER A 19 -19.46 -6.24 -1.84
CA SER A 19 -19.53 -7.22 -2.93
C SER A 19 -18.28 -7.28 -3.82
N GLU A 20 -17.44 -6.22 -3.82
CA GLU A 20 -16.18 -6.23 -4.59
C GLU A 20 -15.11 -7.12 -3.94
N GLY A 21 -15.20 -7.35 -2.63
CA GLY A 21 -14.38 -8.29 -1.89
C GLY A 21 -12.87 -8.15 -2.11
N LYS A 22 -12.17 -9.25 -1.94
CA LYS A 22 -10.70 -9.30 -2.12
C LYS A 22 -10.26 -8.84 -3.51
N GLU A 23 -10.98 -9.23 -4.55
CA GLU A 23 -10.66 -8.87 -5.94
C GLU A 23 -10.73 -7.35 -6.17
N GLY A 24 -11.76 -6.70 -5.65
CA GLY A 24 -11.88 -5.24 -5.70
C GLY A 24 -10.77 -4.52 -4.95
N ILE A 25 -10.37 -5.04 -3.79
CA ILE A 25 -9.24 -4.51 -3.02
C ILE A 25 -7.95 -4.61 -3.85
N GLU A 26 -7.63 -5.77 -4.40
CA GLU A 26 -6.44 -5.99 -5.22
C GLU A 26 -6.40 -5.06 -6.43
N LYS A 27 -7.53 -4.93 -7.13
CA LYS A 27 -7.67 -4.04 -8.28
C LYS A 27 -7.39 -2.58 -7.91
N PHE A 28 -7.92 -2.13 -6.78
CA PHE A 28 -7.70 -0.78 -6.28
C PHE A 28 -6.23 -0.53 -5.91
N ILE A 29 -5.58 -1.49 -5.25
CA ILE A 29 -4.14 -1.39 -4.89
C ILE A 29 -3.29 -1.29 -6.16
N ILE A 30 -3.48 -2.20 -7.11
CA ILE A 30 -2.72 -2.25 -8.36
C ILE A 30 -2.92 -0.96 -9.16
N GLN A 31 -4.16 -0.50 -9.27
CA GLN A 31 -4.48 0.74 -9.98
C GLN A 31 -3.81 1.95 -9.33
N THR A 32 -3.82 2.04 -8.01
CA THR A 32 -3.15 3.12 -7.27
C THR A 32 -1.65 3.19 -7.58
N VAL A 33 -0.96 2.05 -7.56
CA VAL A 33 0.47 2.00 -7.89
C VAL A 33 0.72 2.33 -9.36
N LYS A 34 -0.13 1.85 -10.26
CA LYS A 34 -0.05 2.16 -11.69
C LYS A 34 -0.19 3.66 -11.96
N GLU A 35 -1.17 4.30 -11.34
CA GLU A 35 -1.40 5.75 -11.48
C GLU A 35 -0.29 6.59 -10.83
N ALA A 36 0.30 6.10 -9.76
CA ALA A 36 1.44 6.75 -9.13
C ALA A 36 2.66 6.83 -10.07
N GLY A 37 2.89 5.80 -10.86
CA GLY A 37 3.95 5.74 -11.85
C GLY A 37 5.33 6.05 -11.26
N ALA A 38 6.04 7.01 -11.86
CA ALA A 38 7.36 7.45 -11.44
C ALA A 38 7.34 8.43 -10.25
N SER A 39 6.20 9.05 -9.93
CA SER A 39 6.11 10.14 -8.94
C SER A 39 6.61 9.78 -7.54
N PRO A 40 6.40 8.56 -7.01
CA PRO A 40 6.89 8.18 -5.69
C PRO A 40 8.34 7.70 -5.67
N CYS A 41 9.10 7.85 -6.73
CA CYS A 41 10.46 7.34 -6.89
C CYS A 41 10.56 5.82 -6.67
N PRO A 42 10.01 5.00 -7.58
CA PRO A 42 10.10 3.55 -7.47
C PRO A 42 11.56 3.05 -7.61
N PRO A 43 11.88 1.85 -7.10
CA PRO A 43 10.93 0.87 -6.53
C PRO A 43 10.40 1.32 -5.17
N VAL A 44 9.14 1.01 -4.87
CA VAL A 44 8.43 1.55 -3.71
C VAL A 44 8.09 0.48 -2.67
N PHE A 45 7.74 0.96 -1.47
CA PHE A 45 7.02 0.20 -0.46
C PHE A 45 5.55 0.61 -0.44
N VAL A 46 4.65 -0.33 -0.21
CA VAL A 46 3.21 -0.09 -0.21
C VAL A 46 2.60 -0.52 1.12
N GLY A 47 1.96 0.42 1.77
CA GLY A 47 1.14 0.18 2.95
C GLY A 47 -0.34 0.18 2.59
N VAL A 48 -1.07 -0.83 3.01
CA VAL A 48 -2.50 -0.99 2.76
C VAL A 48 -3.25 -1.03 4.07
N GLY A 49 -4.27 -0.20 4.20
CA GLY A 49 -5.21 -0.22 5.31
C GLY A 49 -6.58 -0.67 4.82
N ILE A 50 -7.17 -1.64 5.50
CA ILE A 50 -8.47 -2.21 5.12
C ILE A 50 -9.39 -2.24 6.34
N GLY A 51 -10.57 -1.70 6.20
CA GLY A 51 -11.59 -1.72 7.24
C GLY A 51 -11.57 -0.49 8.15
N GLY A 52 -12.25 -0.58 9.28
CA GLY A 52 -12.51 0.54 10.17
C GLY A 52 -13.51 1.53 9.58
N THR A 53 -13.22 2.81 9.73
CA THR A 53 -13.98 3.94 9.21
C THR A 53 -13.24 4.63 8.07
N PHE A 54 -13.85 5.68 7.50
CA PHE A 54 -13.25 6.46 6.41
C PHE A 54 -11.83 6.96 6.76
N GLU A 55 -11.62 7.49 7.96
CA GLU A 55 -10.33 8.01 8.43
C GLU A 55 -9.39 6.91 8.94
N MET A 56 -9.94 5.79 9.42
CA MET A 56 -9.14 4.69 9.96
C MET A 56 -8.33 3.98 8.87
N ALA A 57 -8.90 3.74 7.70
CA ALA A 57 -8.20 3.05 6.62
C ALA A 57 -6.93 3.79 6.17
N PRO A 58 -6.91 5.11 5.95
CA PRO A 58 -5.67 5.87 5.73
C PRO A 58 -4.66 5.76 6.87
N LEU A 59 -5.12 5.83 8.13
CA LEU A 59 -4.23 5.65 9.28
C LEU A 59 -3.59 4.26 9.28
N LEU A 60 -4.38 3.21 9.06
CA LEU A 60 -3.88 1.84 8.95
C LEU A 60 -2.85 1.68 7.83
N SER A 61 -3.04 2.33 6.69
CA SER A 61 -2.09 2.27 5.59
C SER A 61 -0.73 2.91 5.95
N LYS A 62 -0.73 3.95 6.77
CA LYS A 62 0.50 4.54 7.32
C LYS A 62 1.16 3.64 8.37
N ILE A 63 0.38 3.03 9.24
CA ILE A 63 0.86 2.04 10.21
C ILE A 63 1.48 0.84 9.48
N ALA A 64 0.85 0.39 8.40
CA ALA A 64 1.38 -0.67 7.56
C ALA A 64 2.78 -0.34 7.02
N LEU A 65 3.02 0.88 6.55
CA LEU A 65 4.35 1.31 6.13
C LEU A 65 5.39 1.28 7.26
N LEU A 66 5.00 1.59 8.50
CA LEU A 66 5.90 1.50 9.67
C LEU A 66 6.30 0.05 9.98
N LYS A 67 5.45 -0.91 9.62
CA LYS A 67 5.64 -2.34 9.90
C LYS A 67 6.23 -3.14 8.72
N ILE A 68 6.75 -2.48 7.70
CA ILE A 68 7.46 -3.16 6.61
C ILE A 68 8.62 -3.98 7.19
N GLY A 69 8.73 -5.23 6.75
CA GLY A 69 9.75 -6.17 7.25
C GLY A 69 9.35 -6.99 8.48
N GLU A 70 8.28 -6.62 9.18
CA GLU A 70 7.77 -7.39 10.32
C GLU A 70 6.95 -8.60 9.87
N LYS A 71 6.73 -9.57 10.76
CA LYS A 71 5.83 -10.70 10.52
C LYS A 71 4.41 -10.21 10.24
N SER A 72 3.76 -10.80 9.25
CA SER A 72 2.41 -10.45 8.82
C SER A 72 1.51 -11.67 8.72
N PRO A 73 0.27 -11.62 9.24
CA PRO A 73 -0.71 -12.68 9.01
C PRO A 73 -1.16 -12.75 7.54
N TYR A 74 -0.92 -11.69 6.76
CA TYR A 74 -1.28 -11.60 5.34
C TYR A 74 -0.11 -11.85 4.39
N ARG A 75 1.02 -12.38 4.87
CA ARG A 75 2.28 -12.47 4.09
C ARG A 75 2.12 -13.19 2.75
N LYS A 76 1.29 -14.21 2.69
CA LYS A 76 0.99 -14.90 1.42
C LYS A 76 0.34 -13.96 0.42
N TRP A 77 -0.69 -13.24 0.85
CA TRP A 77 -1.42 -12.29 0.01
C TRP A 77 -0.53 -11.09 -0.40
N GLU A 78 0.27 -10.58 0.51
CA GLU A 78 1.24 -9.50 0.24
C GLU A 78 2.24 -9.90 -0.86
N LYS A 79 2.75 -11.12 -0.83
CA LYS A 79 3.63 -11.66 -1.88
C LYS A 79 2.92 -11.79 -3.23
N GLU A 80 1.71 -12.32 -3.25
CA GLU A 80 0.89 -12.44 -4.47
C GLU A 80 0.63 -11.05 -5.10
N LEU A 81 0.29 -10.07 -4.27
CA LEU A 81 0.10 -8.68 -4.70
C LEU A 81 1.38 -8.06 -5.26
N LYS A 82 2.50 -8.26 -4.58
CA LYS A 82 3.81 -7.80 -5.04
C LYS A 82 4.15 -8.34 -6.42
N GLU A 83 3.91 -9.62 -6.66
CA GLU A 83 4.14 -10.24 -7.97
C GLU A 83 3.23 -9.62 -9.06
N LYS A 84 1.94 -9.41 -8.74
CA LYS A 84 0.99 -8.76 -9.65
C LYS A 84 1.40 -7.33 -9.99
N ILE A 85 1.83 -6.54 -9.00
CA ILE A 85 2.25 -5.15 -9.19
C ILE A 85 3.56 -5.09 -9.99
N ASN A 86 4.50 -5.99 -9.73
CA ASN A 86 5.77 -6.02 -10.45
C ASN A 86 5.61 -6.31 -11.95
N LYS A 87 4.51 -6.97 -12.36
CA LYS A 87 4.15 -7.13 -13.78
C LYS A 87 3.79 -5.82 -14.48
N LEU A 88 3.58 -4.72 -13.75
CA LEU A 88 3.40 -3.41 -14.36
C LEU A 88 4.67 -2.88 -15.04
N ASN A 89 5.83 -3.42 -14.70
CA ASN A 89 7.15 -3.07 -15.26
C ASN A 89 7.47 -1.56 -15.21
N ILE A 90 6.99 -0.85 -14.19
CA ILE A 90 7.33 0.56 -13.99
C ILE A 90 8.83 0.71 -13.71
N GLY A 91 9.36 -0.15 -12.85
CA GLY A 91 10.78 -0.25 -12.57
C GLY A 91 11.39 0.94 -11.83
N ALA A 92 12.69 0.86 -11.58
CA ALA A 92 13.45 1.90 -10.90
C ALA A 92 13.34 3.24 -11.64
N GLY A 93 13.02 4.30 -10.91
CA GLY A 93 12.83 5.64 -11.46
C GLY A 93 11.69 5.78 -12.47
N GLY A 94 10.89 4.74 -12.68
CA GLY A 94 9.85 4.73 -13.72
C GLY A 94 10.35 4.45 -15.13
N PHE A 95 11.61 4.00 -15.29
CA PHE A 95 12.25 3.75 -16.59
C PHE A 95 12.01 2.33 -17.13
N GLY A 96 11.14 1.57 -16.53
CA GLY A 96 10.92 0.18 -16.86
C GLY A 96 11.79 -0.78 -16.05
N GLY A 97 11.34 -2.02 -15.92
CA GLY A 97 12.06 -3.07 -15.21
C GLY A 97 11.18 -3.92 -14.33
N LYS A 98 11.76 -4.99 -13.80
CA LYS A 98 11.03 -6.05 -13.09
C LYS A 98 10.61 -5.68 -11.67
N THR A 99 11.23 -4.68 -11.04
CA THR A 99 11.01 -4.33 -9.64
C THR A 99 10.36 -2.95 -9.54
N THR A 100 9.05 -2.94 -9.36
CA THR A 100 8.25 -1.74 -9.08
C THR A 100 8.00 -1.58 -7.59
N VAL A 101 7.73 -2.71 -6.90
CA VAL A 101 7.47 -2.77 -5.47
C VAL A 101 8.49 -3.66 -4.79
N LEU A 102 9.10 -3.15 -3.72
CA LEU A 102 10.06 -3.90 -2.89
C LEU A 102 9.34 -4.77 -1.86
N ASP A 103 8.37 -4.20 -1.17
CA ASP A 103 7.53 -4.97 -0.23
C ASP A 103 6.17 -4.29 -0.04
N ILE A 104 5.20 -5.09 0.44
CA ILE A 104 3.83 -4.67 0.75
C ILE A 104 3.51 -5.11 2.17
N ARG A 105 2.81 -4.26 2.90
CA ARG A 105 2.23 -4.59 4.20
C ARG A 105 0.75 -4.25 4.23
N ILE A 106 -0.05 -5.17 4.77
CA ILE A 106 -1.49 -5.01 4.97
C ILE A 106 -1.77 -4.95 6.48
N GLU A 107 -2.51 -3.93 6.89
CA GLU A 107 -3.11 -3.82 8.22
C GLU A 107 -4.63 -3.75 8.07
N THR A 108 -5.33 -4.42 8.97
CA THR A 108 -6.81 -4.49 8.92
C THR A 108 -7.45 -4.09 10.24
N HIS A 109 -8.68 -3.64 10.15
CA HIS A 109 -9.54 -3.40 11.31
C HIS A 109 -10.96 -3.88 10.99
N PRO A 110 -11.70 -4.42 11.95
CA PRO A 110 -13.12 -4.74 11.76
C PRO A 110 -13.91 -3.54 11.24
N THR A 111 -14.85 -3.79 10.36
CA THR A 111 -15.71 -2.74 9.78
C THR A 111 -17.16 -3.18 9.76
N HIS A 112 -18.08 -2.23 9.58
CA HIS A 112 -19.49 -2.51 9.44
C HIS A 112 -19.77 -3.25 8.13
N ILE A 113 -20.74 -4.15 8.14
CA ILE A 113 -21.11 -4.99 6.99
C ILE A 113 -21.49 -4.18 5.73
N ALA A 114 -21.89 -2.93 5.88
CA ALA A 114 -22.33 -2.08 4.78
C ALA A 114 -21.21 -1.35 4.04
N GLY A 115 -19.96 -1.47 4.46
CA GLY A 115 -18.84 -0.71 3.87
C GLY A 115 -17.55 -1.48 3.85
N LEU A 116 -16.66 -1.10 2.93
CA LEU A 116 -15.31 -1.66 2.81
C LEU A 116 -14.32 -0.52 2.48
N PRO A 117 -13.91 0.24 3.51
CA PRO A 117 -12.89 1.28 3.31
C PRO A 117 -11.53 0.65 3.04
N VAL A 118 -10.85 1.14 2.04
CA VAL A 118 -9.49 0.71 1.67
C VAL A 118 -8.64 1.93 1.36
N ALA A 119 -7.45 1.98 1.95
CA ALA A 119 -6.48 3.01 1.65
C ALA A 119 -5.12 2.40 1.27
N VAL A 120 -4.46 3.05 0.35
CA VAL A 120 -3.12 2.70 -0.13
C VAL A 120 -2.20 3.88 0.06
N ASN A 121 -1.12 3.68 0.76
CA ASN A 121 -0.07 4.66 0.95
C ASN A 121 1.24 4.14 0.37
N ILE A 122 1.99 4.99 -0.31
CA ILE A 122 3.21 4.60 -1.01
C ILE A 122 4.39 5.32 -0.37
N SER A 123 5.51 4.63 -0.21
CA SER A 123 6.78 5.22 0.22
C SER A 123 7.87 4.85 -0.77
N CYS A 124 8.77 5.78 -1.06
CA CYS A 124 9.86 5.56 -2.01
C CYS A 124 10.88 4.52 -1.49
N TRP A 125 11.80 4.12 -2.33
CA TRP A 125 12.88 3.18 -1.99
C TRP A 125 13.74 3.64 -0.80
N ALA A 126 13.84 4.93 -0.54
CA ALA A 126 14.56 5.51 0.60
C ALA A 126 13.74 5.47 1.91
N HIS A 127 12.83 4.52 2.02
CA HIS A 127 11.97 4.32 3.18
C HIS A 127 12.80 4.19 4.47
N ARG A 128 12.49 5.03 5.46
CA ARG A 128 13.22 5.10 6.74
C ARG A 128 12.24 5.18 7.89
N THR A 129 12.39 4.28 8.85
CA THR A 129 11.64 4.27 10.10
C THR A 129 12.56 4.18 11.29
N GLY A 130 12.10 4.67 12.42
CA GLY A 130 12.76 4.54 13.70
C GLY A 130 11.72 4.60 14.81
N SER A 131 11.99 3.94 15.93
CA SER A 131 11.17 3.95 17.13
C SER A 131 12.03 4.23 18.35
N ILE A 132 11.41 4.84 19.36
CA ILE A 132 12.00 5.06 20.67
C ILE A 132 10.94 4.78 21.72
N GLU A 133 11.33 4.09 22.78
CA GLU A 133 10.52 3.95 23.99
C GLU A 133 10.94 5.05 24.98
N LEU A 134 9.93 5.71 25.59
CA LEU A 134 10.10 6.76 26.59
C LEU A 134 9.85 6.21 28.00
#